data_9b9b3764941b4a991447ac45bae43610
#
_entry.id   9b9b3764941b4a991447ac45bae43610
#
_cell.length_a   1.000
_cell.length_b   1.000
_cell.length_c   1.000
_cell.angle_alpha   90.00
_cell.angle_beta   90.00
_cell.angle_gamma   90.00
#
_symmetry.space_group_name_H-M   'P 1'
#
loop_
_entity.id
_entity.type
_entity.pdbx_description
1 polymer ?
#
loop_
_entity_poly.entity_id
_entity_poly.type
_entity_poly.pdbx_seq_one_letter_code
_entity_poly.pdbx_strand_id
1 'polypeptide(L)'
;MRGGELDVVAHRDGTVVVCEVKARATDAFGDPTEAMTRQKIARVRRAGFEFVRRECPGRVRVRFDMASVLGTTLTVHLDAF
;
A
#
# COMPACT_ATOMS: atom_id res chain seq x y z
N MET A 1 -4.33 12.40 2.67
CA MET A 1 -3.58 12.52 1.41
C MET A 1 -4.49 12.95 0.30
N ARG A 2 -4.07 13.93 -0.43
CA ARG A 2 -4.88 14.47 -1.50
C ARG A 2 -5.00 13.49 -2.65
N GLY A 3 -6.18 13.40 -3.25
CA GLY A 3 -6.42 12.54 -4.40
C GLY A 3 -6.65 11.07 -4.08
N GLY A 4 -6.61 10.70 -2.81
CA GLY A 4 -6.84 9.31 -2.41
C GLY A 4 -5.87 8.31 -3.02
N GLU A 5 -4.66 8.72 -3.32
CA GLU A 5 -3.68 7.87 -3.97
C GLU A 5 -3.07 6.85 -3.02
N LEU A 6 -3.13 7.10 -1.72
CA LEU A 6 -2.62 6.20 -0.69
C LEU A 6 -3.77 5.85 0.26
N ASP A 7 -3.99 4.55 0.47
CA ASP A 7 -5.07 4.10 1.34
C ASP A 7 -4.69 4.24 2.81
N VAL A 8 -3.54 3.70 3.18
CA VAL A 8 -3.07 3.75 4.57
C VAL A 8 -1.59 4.02 4.58
N VAL A 9 -1.17 4.93 5.45
CA VAL A 9 0.25 5.19 5.71
C VAL A 9 0.48 5.10 7.20
N ALA A 10 1.45 4.29 7.60
CA ALA A 10 1.83 4.14 9.00
C ALA A 10 3.32 4.37 9.15
N HIS A 11 3.71 4.88 10.32
CA HIS A 11 5.12 5.18 10.59
C HIS A 11 5.49 4.63 11.96
N ARG A 12 6.54 3.83 12.01
CA ARG A 12 7.03 3.27 13.26
C ARG A 12 8.53 2.94 13.13
N ASP A 13 9.30 3.37 14.12
CA ASP A 13 10.71 3.00 14.25
C ASP A 13 11.53 3.25 12.97
N GLY A 14 11.32 4.40 12.36
CA GLY A 14 12.06 4.79 11.16
C GLY A 14 11.60 4.11 9.89
N THR A 15 10.50 3.37 9.92
CA THR A 15 9.92 2.75 8.73
C THR A 15 8.55 3.35 8.45
N VAL A 16 8.34 3.78 7.21
CA VAL A 16 7.04 4.20 6.72
C VAL A 16 6.47 3.05 5.88
N VAL A 17 5.29 2.62 6.23
CA VAL A 17 4.58 1.56 5.51
C VAL A 17 3.44 2.18 4.74
N VAL A 18 3.46 2.02 3.44
CA VAL A 18 2.36 2.39 2.56
C VAL A 18 1.60 1.12 2.23
N CYS A 19 0.34 1.06 2.60
CA CYS A 19 -0.45 -0.14 2.45
C CYS A 19 -1.65 0.13 1.53
N GLU A 20 -1.74 -0.63 0.45
CA GLU A 20 -2.91 -0.64 -0.40
C GLU A 20 -3.91 -1.67 0.11
N VAL A 21 -5.17 -1.29 0.13
CA VAL A 21 -6.23 -2.16 0.65
C VAL A 21 -7.15 -2.59 -0.49
N LYS A 22 -7.37 -3.89 -0.60
CA LYS A 22 -8.31 -4.47 -1.54
C LYS A 22 -9.34 -5.30 -0.79
N ALA A 23 -10.61 -4.94 -0.97
CA ALA A 23 -11.72 -5.66 -0.36
C ALA A 23 -12.55 -6.32 -1.45
N ARG A 24 -12.88 -7.59 -1.26
CA ARG A 24 -13.70 -8.36 -2.19
C ARG A 24 -14.67 -9.24 -1.44
N ALA A 25 -15.81 -9.50 -2.06
CA ALA A 25 -16.79 -10.43 -1.51
C ALA A 25 -16.39 -11.88 -1.77
N THR A 26 -15.70 -12.13 -2.88
CA THR A 26 -15.27 -13.47 -3.28
C THR A 26 -13.89 -13.41 -3.93
N ASP A 27 -13.22 -14.55 -4.04
CA ASP A 27 -11.94 -14.68 -4.74
C ASP A 27 -12.10 -15.07 -6.22
N ALA A 28 -13.31 -14.91 -6.76
CA ALA A 28 -13.62 -15.33 -8.13
C ALA A 28 -12.78 -14.63 -9.20
N PHE A 29 -12.20 -13.48 -8.87
CA PHE A 29 -11.43 -12.69 -9.82
C PHE A 29 -9.92 -12.84 -9.64
N GLY A 30 -9.48 -13.86 -8.90
CA GLY A 30 -8.08 -14.18 -8.72
C GLY A 30 -7.46 -13.57 -7.46
N ASP A 31 -6.15 -13.64 -7.37
CA ASP A 31 -5.39 -13.13 -6.24
C ASP A 31 -5.48 -11.60 -6.20
N PRO A 32 -5.77 -10.99 -5.04
CA PRO A 32 -5.80 -9.53 -4.93
C PRO A 32 -4.51 -8.83 -5.38
N THR A 33 -3.35 -9.47 -5.22
CA THR A 33 -2.09 -8.88 -5.67
C THR A 33 -2.02 -8.74 -7.18
N GLU A 34 -2.74 -9.55 -7.92
CA GLU A 34 -2.80 -9.47 -9.38
C GLU A 34 -3.51 -8.21 -9.87
N ALA A 35 -4.27 -7.54 -9.00
CA ALA A 35 -4.91 -6.28 -9.34
C ALA A 35 -3.93 -5.11 -9.40
N MET A 36 -2.69 -5.30 -8.95
CA MET A 36 -1.68 -4.26 -8.95
C MET A 36 -0.93 -4.25 -10.28
N THR A 37 -1.38 -3.41 -11.19
CA THR A 37 -0.72 -3.23 -12.47
C THR A 37 0.59 -2.46 -12.29
N ARG A 38 1.48 -2.53 -13.29
CA ARG A 38 2.72 -1.76 -13.28
C ARG A 38 2.46 -0.27 -13.13
N GLN A 39 1.44 0.23 -13.83
CA GLN A 39 1.07 1.65 -13.74
C GLN A 39 0.61 2.02 -12.34
N LYS A 40 -0.21 1.18 -11.74
CA LYS A 40 -0.70 1.43 -10.39
C LYS A 40 0.44 1.37 -9.39
N ILE A 41 1.31 0.38 -9.49
CA ILE A 41 2.49 0.26 -8.63
C ILE A 41 3.35 1.51 -8.73
N ALA A 42 3.67 1.95 -9.94
CA ALA A 42 4.49 3.14 -10.14
C ALA A 42 3.85 4.38 -9.52
N ARG A 43 2.54 4.53 -9.67
CA ARG A 43 1.80 5.66 -9.13
C ARG A 43 1.79 5.66 -7.62
N VAL A 44 1.52 4.51 -7.01
CA VAL A 44 1.50 4.37 -5.55
C VAL A 44 2.89 4.60 -4.96
N ARG A 45 3.92 4.04 -5.59
CA ARG A 45 5.29 4.25 -5.13
C ARG A 45 5.70 5.71 -5.20
N ARG A 46 5.35 6.39 -6.28
CA ARG A 46 5.62 7.82 -6.42
C ARG A 46 4.93 8.62 -5.33
N ALA A 47 3.63 8.35 -5.10
CA ALA A 47 2.88 9.04 -4.07
C ALA A 47 3.45 8.76 -2.68
N GLY A 48 3.89 7.53 -2.42
CA GLY A 48 4.49 7.16 -1.15
C GLY A 48 5.79 7.90 -0.88
N PHE A 49 6.68 7.95 -1.86
CA PHE A 49 7.94 8.67 -1.71
C PHE A 49 7.74 10.18 -1.60
N GLU A 50 6.74 10.73 -2.31
CA GLU A 50 6.36 12.13 -2.16
C GLU A 50 5.88 12.42 -0.73
N PHE A 51 5.05 11.53 -0.20
CA PHE A 51 4.57 11.67 1.17
C PHE A 51 5.74 11.70 2.16
N VAL A 52 6.67 10.76 2.02
CA VAL A 52 7.83 10.66 2.90
C VAL A 52 8.68 11.93 2.83
N ARG A 53 8.94 12.39 1.62
CA ARG A 53 9.76 13.60 1.43
C ARG A 53 9.13 14.81 2.11
N ARG A 54 7.82 14.88 2.08
CA ARG A 54 7.07 16.04 2.59
C ARG A 54 6.83 15.97 4.10
N GLU A 55 6.49 14.76 4.59
CA GLU A 55 5.96 14.58 5.95
C GLU A 55 6.95 13.95 6.92
N CYS A 56 8.01 13.33 6.43
CA CYS A 56 8.92 12.54 7.26
C CYS A 56 10.34 13.04 7.08
N PRO A 57 10.75 14.09 7.82
CA PRO A 57 12.13 14.57 7.73
C PRO A 57 13.11 13.53 8.26
N GLY A 58 14.29 13.49 7.68
CA GLY A 58 15.33 12.58 8.08
C GLY A 58 15.29 11.29 7.27
N ARG A 59 16.07 10.30 7.72
CA ARG A 59 16.13 9.01 7.04
C ARG A 59 15.04 8.09 7.51
N VAL A 60 14.28 7.56 6.56
CA VAL A 60 13.29 6.55 6.84
C VAL A 60 13.37 5.47 5.77
N ARG A 61 12.95 4.27 6.13
CA ARG A 61 12.69 3.21 5.17
C ARG A 61 11.25 3.30 4.71
N VAL A 62 11.03 2.95 3.46
CA VAL A 62 9.67 2.92 2.92
C VAL A 62 9.38 1.49 2.47
N ARG A 63 8.27 0.96 2.93
CA ARG A 63 7.83 -0.38 2.56
C ARG A 63 6.43 -0.28 1.99
N PHE A 64 6.18 -1.05 0.94
CA PHE A 64 4.89 -1.06 0.27
C PHE A 64 4.22 -2.41 0.49
N ASP A 65 3.14 -2.39 1.24
CA ASP A 65 2.38 -3.59 1.60
C ASP A 65 1.03 -3.59 0.89
N MET A 66 0.41 -4.75 0.85
CA MET A 66 -0.95 -4.89 0.37
C MET A 66 -1.76 -5.65 1.40
N ALA A 67 -2.90 -5.12 1.76
CA ALA A 67 -3.88 -5.79 2.61
C ALA A 67 -5.07 -6.22 1.76
N SER A 68 -5.45 -7.47 1.84
CA SER A 68 -6.63 -7.96 1.17
C SER A 68 -7.66 -8.42 2.18
N VAL A 69 -8.90 -8.05 1.94
CA VAL A 69 -10.03 -8.48 2.75
C VAL A 69 -10.95 -9.27 1.84
N LEU A 70 -11.12 -10.55 2.14
CA LEU A 70 -12.02 -11.42 1.42
C LEU A 70 -13.10 -11.86 2.40
N GLY A 71 -14.32 -11.35 2.21
CA GLY A 71 -15.37 -11.53 3.20
C GLY A 71 -14.95 -10.92 4.54
N THR A 72 -14.69 -11.76 5.54
CA THR A 72 -14.22 -11.32 6.86
C THR A 72 -12.76 -11.70 7.12
N THR A 73 -12.06 -12.21 6.11
CA THR A 73 -10.67 -12.64 6.25
C THR A 73 -9.74 -11.56 5.76
N LEU A 74 -8.87 -11.10 6.66
CA LEU A 74 -7.82 -10.12 6.34
C LEU A 74 -6.49 -10.84 6.13
N THR A 75 -5.85 -10.55 5.01
CA THR A 75 -4.51 -11.05 4.73
C THR A 75 -3.62 -9.87 4.39
N VAL A 76 -2.45 -9.80 5.02
CA VAL A 76 -1.49 -8.72 4.76
C VAL A 76 -0.27 -9.31 4.08
N HIS A 77 0.09 -8.72 2.95
CA HIS A 77 1.28 -9.09 2.19
C HIS A 77 2.33 -8.00 2.41
N LEU A 78 3.36 -8.33 3.14
CA LEU A 78 4.43 -7.38 3.45
C LEU A 78 5.36 -7.25 2.26
N ASP A 79 5.81 -6.02 2.02
CA ASP A 79 6.78 -5.73 0.96
C ASP A 79 6.30 -6.28 -0.39
N ALA A 80 5.04 -6.01 -0.71
CA ALA A 80 4.36 -6.66 -1.83
C ALA A 80 4.69 -6.04 -3.19
N PHE A 81 5.17 -4.79 -3.21
CA PHE A 81 5.46 -4.14 -4.49
C PHE A 81 6.43 -2.96 -4.40
#